data_d8ffecc5f8ffaa4ce327cf031d52763e
#
_entry.id   d8ffecc5f8ffaa4ce327cf031d52763e
#
_cell.length_a   1.000
_cell.length_b   1.000
_cell.length_c   1.000
_cell.angle_alpha   90.00
_cell.angle_beta   90.00
_cell.angle_gamma   90.00
#
_symmetry.space_group_name_H-M   'P 1'
#
loop_
_entity.id
_entity.type
_entity.pdbx_description
1 polymer ?
#
loop_
_entity_poly.entity_id
_entity_poly.type
_entity_poly.pdbx_seq_one_letter_code
_entity_poly.pdbx_strand_id
1 'polypeptide(L)'
;MKTKTNLLAAVCLAFCCLTANARQVNCGSHSHSKDENTCHLSSAVEQERVRLRDSILTNISGAKIAEKTLLISRLGAKNDGKTDCRAAFAKAIRKASAMKGAKIVVPAGTYYIKGPIVLASNVCIELQKGATLKFAPEEKYYPVVSTSWEGTFLYNYSPFIYGYGCHDVAIIGEGTIDGNAMTTFAQWRPKQKLDKDLSRKMNHEEVALKDRQFGKGHWLRPQLLQLYNCQGVTIEGVKITNSPFWCVHLLKSENIICRNLRYDAKLVNNDGIDPECSRNVLIEGVEFNNGDDNVAIKSGRDNDGWNAKMPSENIIIRNCHFKGLHAVVIGSEMSAGVRNVIVEDCDYTGYCKRGIFIKTNPDRGGFVENVYVKNCSFDEVEDLFYVTSRYAGEGQDNHHFSTIRNIFIDGLKCNNVKQAALVLQGTEAKPVFNVMFTNVDVAKAKIGLSFENALDVNISSSHIGGKVGTPTTVTPQDNLFGKEK
;
A
#
# COMPACT_ATOMS: atom_id res chain seq x y z
N MET A 1 -0.30 -43.16 -12.22
CA MET A 1 -0.42 -41.68 -12.06
C MET A 1 -0.87 -41.41 -10.65
N LYS A 2 0.05 -41.30 -9.74
CA LYS A 2 -0.15 -40.93 -8.31
C LYS A 2 1.00 -40.06 -7.90
N THR A 3 0.68 -39.11 -6.96
CA THR A 3 1.62 -38.32 -6.17
C THR A 3 2.09 -37.00 -6.72
N LYS A 4 1.33 -35.92 -6.35
CA LYS A 4 1.84 -34.56 -6.08
C LYS A 4 0.83 -33.76 -5.24
N THR A 5 0.43 -34.24 -4.07
CA THR A 5 -0.54 -33.53 -3.21
C THR A 5 -0.27 -33.71 -1.71
N ASN A 6 0.98 -33.65 -1.26
CA ASN A 6 1.24 -33.84 0.18
C ASN A 6 2.41 -33.02 0.76
N LEU A 7 2.70 -31.84 0.22
CA LEU A 7 3.76 -31.00 0.83
C LEU A 7 3.25 -29.71 1.52
N LEU A 8 1.98 -29.33 1.30
CA LEU A 8 1.42 -28.14 1.96
C LEU A 8 0.78 -28.40 3.34
N ALA A 9 0.45 -29.65 3.65
CA ALA A 9 -0.18 -30.01 4.92
C ALA A 9 0.79 -30.17 6.10
N ALA A 10 2.07 -30.40 5.83
CA ALA A 10 3.07 -30.67 6.88
C ALA A 10 3.60 -29.38 7.57
N VAL A 11 3.49 -28.22 6.94
CA VAL A 11 3.98 -26.95 7.51
C VAL A 11 3.01 -26.36 8.53
N CYS A 12 1.72 -26.61 8.42
CA CYS A 12 0.72 -26.14 9.41
C CYS A 12 0.74 -26.93 10.74
N LEU A 13 1.24 -28.16 10.75
CA LEU A 13 1.22 -28.98 11.98
C LEU A 13 2.39 -28.71 12.94
N ALA A 14 3.49 -28.16 12.50
CA ALA A 14 4.62 -27.83 13.37
C ALA A 14 4.37 -26.60 14.24
N PHE A 15 3.43 -25.73 13.89
CA PHE A 15 3.07 -24.54 14.67
C PHE A 15 1.96 -24.78 15.71
N CYS A 16 1.21 -25.88 15.62
CA CYS A 16 0.10 -26.16 16.54
C CYS A 16 0.52 -26.82 17.87
N CYS A 17 1.77 -27.26 18.04
CA CYS A 17 2.19 -27.97 19.26
C CYS A 17 2.88 -27.09 20.32
N LEU A 18 2.95 -25.77 20.15
CA LEU A 18 3.53 -24.83 21.13
C LEU A 18 2.50 -23.99 21.92
N THR A 19 1.24 -24.35 21.88
CA THR A 19 0.19 -23.63 22.59
C THR A 19 -0.25 -24.36 23.85
N ALA A 20 0.44 -24.15 24.95
CA ALA A 20 -0.15 -24.23 26.28
C ALA A 20 0.77 -23.55 27.29
N ASN A 21 0.67 -22.23 27.43
CA ASN A 21 0.84 -21.54 28.72
C ASN A 21 0.72 -20.03 28.51
N ALA A 22 -0.49 -19.54 28.65
CA ALA A 22 -0.73 -18.10 28.80
C ALA A 22 -0.09 -17.64 30.12
N ARG A 23 0.95 -16.83 30.02
CA ARG A 23 1.52 -16.11 31.17
C ARG A 23 1.44 -14.60 30.92
N GLN A 24 0.81 -13.96 31.86
CA GLN A 24 0.79 -12.52 32.04
C GLN A 24 2.24 -11.96 32.10
N VAL A 25 2.47 -10.87 31.38
CA VAL A 25 3.78 -10.20 31.37
C VAL A 25 4.07 -9.64 32.75
N ASN A 26 4.97 -10.28 33.49
CA ASN A 26 5.60 -9.70 34.67
C ASN A 26 6.93 -9.06 34.26
N CYS A 27 7.02 -7.75 34.38
CA CYS A 27 8.25 -6.98 34.29
C CYS A 27 9.04 -7.18 35.58
N GLY A 28 9.96 -8.14 35.63
CA GLY A 28 10.82 -8.40 36.80
C GLY A 28 12.16 -9.02 36.40
N SER A 29 13.20 -8.32 36.75
CA SER A 29 14.65 -8.62 36.86
C SER A 29 15.20 -10.00 36.42
N HIS A 30 16.16 -9.93 35.56
CA HIS A 30 17.31 -10.80 35.16
C HIS A 30 17.42 -12.22 35.69
N SER A 31 17.43 -13.21 34.78
CA SER A 31 18.14 -14.48 34.95
C SER A 31 18.63 -15.01 33.57
N HIS A 32 19.85 -15.53 33.52
CA HIS A 32 20.58 -15.96 32.31
C HIS A 32 19.92 -17.05 31.44
N SER A 33 18.93 -17.78 31.93
CA SER A 33 18.26 -18.86 31.16
C SER A 33 17.20 -18.38 30.15
N LYS A 34 16.80 -17.10 30.16
CA LYS A 34 15.84 -16.51 29.20
C LYS A 34 16.52 -16.10 27.89
N ASP A 35 17.79 -15.81 27.88
CA ASP A 35 18.51 -15.29 26.71
C ASP A 35 18.74 -16.35 25.64
N GLU A 36 19.02 -17.60 26.01
CA GLU A 36 19.21 -18.68 25.01
C GLU A 36 17.95 -19.03 24.25
N ASN A 37 16.82 -19.17 24.91
CA ASN A 37 15.53 -19.44 24.24
C ASN A 37 15.08 -18.29 23.33
N THR A 38 15.35 -17.05 23.72
CA THR A 38 15.00 -15.88 22.91
C THR A 38 15.90 -15.76 21.68
N CYS A 39 17.19 -16.10 21.82
CA CYS A 39 18.13 -16.15 20.70
C CYS A 39 17.75 -17.24 19.67
N HIS A 40 17.36 -18.42 20.12
CA HIS A 40 16.89 -19.51 19.24
C HIS A 40 15.60 -19.15 18.51
N LEU A 41 14.63 -18.51 19.19
CA LEU A 41 13.37 -18.07 18.59
C LEU A 41 13.59 -16.98 17.53
N SER A 42 14.46 -16.00 17.81
CA SER A 42 14.84 -14.95 16.84
C SER A 42 15.51 -15.54 15.59
N SER A 43 16.38 -16.56 15.77
CA SER A 43 17.00 -17.26 14.64
C SER A 43 15.99 -18.03 13.78
N ALA A 44 15.02 -18.70 14.37
CA ALA A 44 13.97 -19.42 13.64
C ALA A 44 13.07 -18.49 12.84
N VAL A 45 12.69 -17.35 13.42
CA VAL A 45 11.88 -16.30 12.75
C VAL A 45 12.66 -15.71 11.57
N GLU A 46 13.96 -15.43 11.73
CA GLU A 46 14.79 -14.93 10.63
C GLU A 46 14.92 -15.93 9.49
N GLN A 47 15.11 -17.21 9.79
CA GLN A 47 15.15 -18.27 8.78
C GLN A 47 13.81 -18.33 8.00
N GLU A 48 12.68 -18.22 8.69
CA GLU A 48 11.36 -18.23 8.05
C GLU A 48 11.16 -16.99 7.18
N ARG A 49 11.53 -15.79 7.67
CA ARG A 49 11.52 -14.55 6.88
C ARG A 49 12.31 -14.70 5.58
N VAL A 50 13.53 -15.24 5.65
CA VAL A 50 14.40 -15.44 4.49
C VAL A 50 13.77 -16.42 3.50
N ARG A 51 13.26 -17.57 3.97
CA ARG A 51 12.58 -18.54 3.12
C ARG A 51 11.36 -17.93 2.42
N LEU A 52 10.54 -17.19 3.17
CA LEU A 52 9.36 -16.50 2.63
C LEU A 52 9.77 -15.47 1.57
N ARG A 53 10.75 -14.61 1.87
CA ARG A 53 11.28 -13.61 0.94
C ARG A 53 11.75 -14.25 -0.36
N ASP A 54 12.59 -15.26 -0.27
CA ASP A 54 13.17 -15.92 -1.44
C ASP A 54 12.09 -16.64 -2.28
N SER A 55 11.11 -17.25 -1.61
CA SER A 55 9.94 -17.83 -2.27
C SER A 55 9.11 -16.78 -3.01
N ILE A 56 8.85 -15.63 -2.39
CA ILE A 56 8.10 -14.55 -3.02
C ILE A 56 8.87 -14.01 -4.24
N LEU A 57 10.16 -13.72 -4.08
CA LEU A 57 10.99 -13.19 -5.17
C LEU A 57 11.08 -14.13 -6.36
N THR A 58 11.10 -15.44 -6.13
CA THR A 58 11.10 -16.45 -7.20
C THR A 58 9.80 -16.43 -8.02
N ASN A 59 8.69 -16.03 -7.40
CA ASN A 59 7.38 -15.98 -8.04
C ASN A 59 7.05 -14.63 -8.69
N ILE A 60 7.90 -13.62 -8.54
CA ILE A 60 7.69 -12.29 -9.14
C ILE A 60 8.55 -12.15 -10.39
N SER A 61 7.90 -12.01 -11.54
CA SER A 61 8.58 -11.81 -12.81
C SER A 61 8.30 -10.45 -13.47
N GLY A 62 7.29 -9.70 -12.98
CA GLY A 62 6.83 -8.47 -13.63
C GLY A 62 6.28 -8.71 -15.04
N ALA A 63 6.25 -7.66 -15.85
CA ALA A 63 5.78 -7.70 -17.21
C ALA A 63 6.84 -8.27 -18.17
N LYS A 64 6.42 -9.09 -19.12
CA LYS A 64 7.24 -9.51 -20.26
C LYS A 64 7.23 -8.42 -21.33
N ILE A 65 8.31 -7.65 -21.42
CA ILE A 65 8.41 -6.51 -22.33
C ILE A 65 8.97 -6.97 -23.67
N ALA A 66 8.22 -6.74 -24.74
CA ALA A 66 8.66 -7.05 -26.09
C ALA A 66 9.73 -6.06 -26.60
N GLU A 67 10.66 -6.54 -27.41
CA GLU A 67 11.75 -5.72 -27.97
C GLU A 67 11.29 -4.75 -29.09
N LYS A 68 10.17 -5.06 -29.77
CA LYS A 68 9.60 -4.21 -30.83
C LYS A 68 9.30 -2.82 -30.30
N THR A 69 9.60 -1.78 -31.07
CA THR A 69 9.39 -0.38 -30.68
C THR A 69 8.45 0.37 -31.61
N LEU A 70 7.67 1.27 -31.03
CA LEU A 70 6.81 2.22 -31.73
C LEU A 70 7.13 3.63 -31.20
N LEU A 71 7.59 4.52 -32.07
CA LEU A 71 7.84 5.91 -31.70
C LEU A 71 6.52 6.68 -31.72
N ILE A 72 6.10 7.27 -30.58
CA ILE A 72 4.80 7.90 -30.41
C ILE A 72 4.61 9.12 -31.34
N SER A 73 5.67 9.86 -31.65
CA SER A 73 5.63 11.00 -32.58
C SER A 73 5.26 10.61 -34.01
N ARG A 74 5.64 9.40 -34.46
CA ARG A 74 5.24 8.86 -35.77
C ARG A 74 3.77 8.45 -35.82
N LEU A 75 3.09 8.43 -34.68
CA LEU A 75 1.67 8.09 -34.56
C LEU A 75 0.81 9.34 -34.30
N GLY A 76 1.41 10.53 -34.38
CA GLY A 76 0.73 11.81 -34.35
C GLY A 76 0.77 12.55 -33.01
N ALA A 77 1.51 12.05 -32.01
CA ALA A 77 1.67 12.78 -30.77
C ALA A 77 2.63 13.98 -30.98
N LYS A 78 2.29 15.11 -30.37
CA LYS A 78 3.11 16.32 -30.33
C LYS A 78 3.57 16.58 -28.91
N ASN A 79 4.82 16.94 -28.78
CA ASN A 79 5.48 17.21 -27.50
C ASN A 79 5.47 18.70 -27.10
N ASP A 80 4.46 19.45 -27.55
CA ASP A 80 4.33 20.91 -27.40
C ASP A 80 3.60 21.36 -26.13
N GLY A 81 3.13 20.42 -25.30
CA GLY A 81 2.39 20.69 -24.06
C GLY A 81 0.97 21.23 -24.25
N LYS A 82 0.46 21.26 -25.49
CA LYS A 82 -0.84 21.91 -25.84
C LYS A 82 -1.74 20.99 -26.66
N THR A 83 -1.19 20.31 -27.67
CA THR A 83 -1.94 19.43 -28.57
C THR A 83 -2.36 18.17 -27.83
N ASP A 84 -3.65 17.81 -27.90
CA ASP A 84 -4.15 16.57 -27.30
C ASP A 84 -3.54 15.33 -27.97
N CYS A 85 -2.79 14.58 -27.21
CA CYS A 85 -2.11 13.37 -27.65
C CYS A 85 -2.90 12.07 -27.36
N ARG A 86 -4.08 12.12 -26.75
CA ARG A 86 -4.86 10.94 -26.36
C ARG A 86 -5.09 9.99 -27.54
N ALA A 87 -5.49 10.51 -28.70
CA ALA A 87 -5.74 9.69 -29.89
C ALA A 87 -4.48 8.96 -30.38
N ALA A 88 -3.33 9.63 -30.31
CA ALA A 88 -2.03 9.05 -30.68
C ALA A 88 -1.64 7.90 -29.75
N PHE A 89 -1.80 8.07 -28.42
CA PHE A 89 -1.58 7.01 -27.44
C PHE A 89 -2.54 5.84 -27.66
N ALA A 90 -3.83 6.08 -27.86
CA ALA A 90 -4.80 5.03 -28.13
C ALA A 90 -4.47 4.24 -29.42
N LYS A 91 -4.00 4.92 -30.47
CA LYS A 91 -3.51 4.28 -31.71
C LYS A 91 -2.25 3.45 -31.47
N ALA A 92 -1.31 3.97 -30.69
CA ALA A 92 -0.06 3.29 -30.36
C ALA A 92 -0.34 2.00 -29.56
N ILE A 93 -1.18 2.09 -28.52
CA ILE A 93 -1.55 0.97 -27.66
C ILE A 93 -2.23 -0.14 -28.46
N ARG A 94 -3.24 0.21 -29.28
CA ARG A 94 -3.88 -0.78 -30.15
C ARG A 94 -2.91 -1.46 -31.10
N LYS A 95 -1.97 -0.68 -31.70
CA LYS A 95 -0.96 -1.23 -32.60
C LYS A 95 0.01 -2.14 -31.86
N ALA A 96 0.50 -1.74 -30.70
CA ALA A 96 1.41 -2.54 -29.87
C ALA A 96 0.76 -3.87 -29.46
N SER A 97 -0.48 -3.83 -28.99
CA SER A 97 -1.23 -5.03 -28.60
C SER A 97 -1.48 -5.96 -29.80
N ALA A 98 -1.87 -5.43 -30.96
CA ALA A 98 -2.06 -6.21 -32.19
C ALA A 98 -0.76 -6.88 -32.70
N MET A 99 0.40 -6.30 -32.37
CA MET A 99 1.72 -6.87 -32.69
C MET A 99 2.15 -7.98 -31.70
N LYS A 100 1.27 -8.38 -30.79
CA LYS A 100 1.57 -9.27 -29.66
C LYS A 100 2.70 -8.74 -28.78
N GLY A 101 2.78 -7.44 -28.63
CA GLY A 101 3.70 -6.72 -27.78
C GLY A 101 4.61 -5.74 -28.52
N ALA A 102 4.71 -4.54 -27.96
CA ALA A 102 5.68 -3.52 -28.34
C ALA A 102 5.88 -2.49 -27.22
N LYS A 103 7.03 -1.86 -27.26
CA LYS A 103 7.39 -0.72 -26.44
C LYS A 103 7.03 0.57 -27.19
N ILE A 104 6.18 1.39 -26.59
CA ILE A 104 5.82 2.72 -27.09
C ILE A 104 6.81 3.71 -26.50
N VAL A 105 7.73 4.17 -27.33
CA VAL A 105 8.78 5.11 -26.93
C VAL A 105 8.23 6.53 -26.99
N VAL A 106 8.33 7.25 -25.88
CA VAL A 106 7.90 8.64 -25.70
C VAL A 106 9.15 9.50 -25.46
N PRO A 107 9.65 10.22 -26.48
CA PRO A 107 10.83 11.07 -26.37
C PRO A 107 10.61 12.28 -25.45
N ALA A 108 11.69 13.01 -25.15
CA ALA A 108 11.64 14.26 -24.38
C ALA A 108 10.62 15.26 -24.92
N GLY A 109 9.97 16.01 -24.01
CA GLY A 109 8.97 17.02 -24.26
C GLY A 109 7.68 16.79 -23.49
N THR A 110 6.74 17.72 -23.56
CA THR A 110 5.47 17.63 -22.81
C THR A 110 4.33 17.20 -23.73
N TYR A 111 3.72 16.08 -23.39
CA TYR A 111 2.57 15.51 -24.09
C TYR A 111 1.30 15.78 -23.29
N TYR A 112 0.44 16.65 -23.81
CA TYR A 112 -0.83 17.00 -23.17
C TYR A 112 -1.88 15.95 -23.53
N ILE A 113 -2.64 15.48 -22.53
CA ILE A 113 -3.55 14.33 -22.70
C ILE A 113 -4.92 14.66 -22.13
N LYS A 114 -5.93 14.79 -22.99
CA LYS A 114 -7.33 15.07 -22.60
C LYS A 114 -8.11 13.79 -22.34
N GLY A 115 -7.95 13.24 -21.12
CA GLY A 115 -8.64 12.04 -20.67
C GLY A 115 -7.67 10.87 -20.42
N PRO A 116 -8.20 9.64 -20.24
CA PRO A 116 -7.36 8.54 -19.81
C PRO A 116 -6.49 7.97 -20.93
N ILE A 117 -5.32 7.48 -20.56
CA ILE A 117 -4.58 6.46 -21.31
C ILE A 117 -5.11 5.10 -20.85
N VAL A 118 -5.84 4.41 -21.71
CA VAL A 118 -6.35 3.06 -21.45
C VAL A 118 -5.37 2.04 -21.99
N LEU A 119 -4.79 1.24 -21.11
CA LEU A 119 -3.80 0.24 -21.43
C LEU A 119 -4.44 -1.02 -22.03
N ALA A 120 -3.64 -1.81 -22.72
CA ALA A 120 -4.00 -3.12 -23.21
C ALA A 120 -2.88 -4.12 -22.91
N SER A 121 -3.14 -5.42 -23.01
CA SER A 121 -2.15 -6.46 -22.78
C SER A 121 -0.96 -6.36 -23.72
N ASN A 122 0.22 -6.75 -23.23
CA ASN A 122 1.49 -6.75 -23.93
C ASN A 122 1.99 -5.34 -24.37
N VAL A 123 1.68 -4.31 -23.59
CA VAL A 123 2.07 -2.93 -23.91
C VAL A 123 3.04 -2.42 -22.86
N CYS A 124 4.14 -1.89 -23.33
CA CYS A 124 5.09 -1.12 -22.53
C CYS A 124 5.09 0.35 -23.02
N ILE A 125 4.93 1.30 -22.10
CA ILE A 125 5.14 2.74 -22.36
C ILE A 125 6.47 3.12 -21.74
N GLU A 126 7.44 3.52 -22.58
CA GLU A 126 8.76 3.99 -22.15
C GLU A 126 8.81 5.51 -22.24
N LEU A 127 8.86 6.17 -21.10
CA LEU A 127 9.03 7.62 -20.98
C LEU A 127 10.52 7.92 -20.92
N GLN A 128 11.10 8.42 -22.00
CA GLN A 128 12.51 8.82 -22.01
C GLN A 128 12.75 10.01 -21.06
N LYS A 129 13.99 10.19 -20.64
CA LYS A 129 14.40 11.33 -19.82
C LYS A 129 13.91 12.64 -20.42
N GLY A 130 13.22 13.47 -19.62
CA GLY A 130 12.64 14.72 -20.08
C GLY A 130 11.26 14.60 -20.75
N ALA A 131 10.72 13.39 -20.92
CA ALA A 131 9.34 13.20 -21.34
C ALA A 131 8.38 13.49 -20.18
N THR A 132 7.29 14.21 -20.43
CA THR A 132 6.22 14.47 -19.44
C THR A 132 4.86 14.14 -20.05
N LEU A 133 4.13 13.22 -19.43
CA LEU A 133 2.71 13.05 -19.68
C LEU A 133 1.96 14.02 -18.76
N LYS A 134 1.35 15.06 -19.33
CA LYS A 134 0.60 16.06 -18.58
C LYS A 134 -0.89 15.90 -18.87
N PHE A 135 -1.66 15.52 -17.86
CA PHE A 135 -3.09 15.25 -18.01
C PHE A 135 -3.94 16.52 -17.92
N ALA A 136 -5.04 16.53 -18.67
CA ALA A 136 -6.06 17.56 -18.55
C ALA A 136 -6.76 17.44 -17.19
N PRO A 137 -6.95 18.55 -16.46
CA PRO A 137 -7.52 18.50 -15.12
C PRO A 137 -9.06 18.49 -15.09
N GLU A 138 -9.74 18.56 -16.26
CA GLU A 138 -11.20 18.66 -16.31
C GLU A 138 -11.86 17.27 -16.35
N GLU A 139 -12.78 17.02 -15.43
CA GLU A 139 -13.49 15.76 -15.24
C GLU A 139 -14.25 15.27 -16.49
N LYS A 140 -14.73 16.20 -17.31
CA LYS A 140 -15.49 15.88 -18.53
C LYS A 140 -14.74 14.98 -19.53
N TYR A 141 -13.42 14.89 -19.42
CA TYR A 141 -12.59 14.05 -20.28
C TYR A 141 -12.44 12.61 -19.77
N TYR A 142 -12.87 12.33 -18.55
CA TYR A 142 -12.71 11.03 -17.91
C TYR A 142 -14.04 10.29 -17.87
N PRO A 143 -14.23 9.25 -18.69
CA PRO A 143 -15.45 8.45 -18.67
C PRO A 143 -15.60 7.71 -17.35
N VAL A 144 -16.83 7.33 -17.01
CA VAL A 144 -17.12 6.49 -15.86
C VAL A 144 -16.74 5.05 -16.18
N VAL A 145 -15.97 4.42 -15.31
CA VAL A 145 -15.48 3.04 -15.44
C VAL A 145 -15.63 2.28 -14.12
N SER A 146 -15.56 0.95 -14.19
CA SER A 146 -15.50 0.10 -13.01
C SER A 146 -14.17 0.33 -12.29
N THR A 147 -14.23 0.63 -10.99
CA THR A 147 -13.06 0.93 -10.15
C THR A 147 -13.36 0.63 -8.68
N SER A 148 -12.53 1.11 -7.78
CA SER A 148 -12.75 1.15 -6.35
C SER A 148 -12.41 2.55 -5.82
N TRP A 149 -13.07 2.93 -4.75
CA TRP A 149 -12.76 4.16 -4.03
C TRP A 149 -12.75 3.91 -2.52
N GLU A 150 -11.60 4.10 -1.88
CA GLU A 150 -11.33 3.74 -0.48
C GLU A 150 -11.90 2.35 -0.10
N GLY A 151 -11.60 1.32 -0.87
CA GLY A 151 -11.99 -0.07 -0.60
C GLY A 151 -13.40 -0.47 -1.03
N THR A 152 -14.22 0.45 -1.52
CA THR A 152 -15.55 0.18 -2.03
C THR A 152 -15.54 0.07 -3.55
N PHE A 153 -16.01 -1.05 -4.12
CA PHE A 153 -16.15 -1.23 -5.56
C PHE A 153 -17.35 -0.45 -6.09
N LEU A 154 -17.14 0.29 -7.16
CA LEU A 154 -18.13 1.19 -7.75
C LEU A 154 -17.76 1.59 -9.17
N TYR A 155 -18.62 2.33 -9.84
CA TYR A 155 -18.30 3.04 -11.07
C TYR A 155 -18.02 4.50 -10.76
N ASN A 156 -16.87 5.01 -11.23
CA ASN A 156 -16.44 6.38 -11.02
C ASN A 156 -15.66 6.89 -12.23
N TYR A 157 -15.30 8.18 -12.24
CA TYR A 157 -14.37 8.73 -13.21
C TYR A 157 -13.14 7.84 -13.38
N SER A 158 -12.76 7.58 -14.64
CA SER A 158 -11.60 6.78 -14.96
C SER A 158 -10.34 7.31 -14.29
N PRO A 159 -9.48 6.45 -13.76
CA PRO A 159 -8.09 6.80 -13.49
C PRO A 159 -7.43 7.39 -14.75
N PHE A 160 -6.41 8.20 -14.56
CA PHE A 160 -5.74 8.90 -15.66
C PHE A 160 -4.95 7.93 -16.55
N ILE A 161 -4.33 6.92 -15.95
CA ILE A 161 -3.82 5.75 -16.65
C ILE A 161 -4.56 4.54 -16.09
N TYR A 162 -5.24 3.82 -16.96
CA TYR A 162 -6.14 2.75 -16.56
C TYR A 162 -5.87 1.46 -17.32
N GLY A 163 -5.53 0.40 -16.60
CA GLY A 163 -5.46 -0.97 -17.10
C GLY A 163 -6.53 -1.83 -16.44
N TYR A 164 -7.34 -2.53 -17.23
CA TYR A 164 -8.36 -3.44 -16.73
C TYR A 164 -8.28 -4.79 -17.43
N GLY A 165 -8.03 -5.86 -16.64
CA GLY A 165 -7.95 -7.22 -17.18
C GLY A 165 -6.77 -7.42 -18.14
N CYS A 166 -5.68 -6.65 -17.97
CA CYS A 166 -4.51 -6.71 -18.83
C CYS A 166 -3.45 -7.67 -18.29
N HIS A 167 -2.62 -8.19 -19.18
CA HIS A 167 -1.40 -8.89 -18.80
C HIS A 167 -0.18 -8.31 -19.52
N ASP A 168 1.00 -8.45 -18.91
CA ASP A 168 2.28 -7.96 -19.43
C ASP A 168 2.22 -6.46 -19.78
N VAL A 169 1.98 -5.65 -18.76
CA VAL A 169 1.84 -4.20 -18.88
C VAL A 169 3.00 -3.52 -18.18
N ALA A 170 3.67 -2.58 -18.87
CA ALA A 170 4.75 -1.83 -18.26
C ALA A 170 4.66 -0.32 -18.54
N ILE A 171 5.09 0.46 -17.54
CA ILE A 171 5.38 1.89 -17.67
C ILE A 171 6.78 2.10 -17.10
N ILE A 172 7.74 2.43 -17.96
CA ILE A 172 9.15 2.47 -17.57
C ILE A 172 9.85 3.75 -18.06
N GLY A 173 11.06 3.97 -17.59
CA GLY A 173 11.93 5.07 -18.05
C GLY A 173 12.11 6.18 -17.03
N GLU A 174 12.67 7.31 -17.44
CA GLU A 174 13.05 8.42 -16.55
C GLU A 174 12.16 9.66 -16.71
N GLY A 175 11.02 9.53 -17.41
CA GLY A 175 10.08 10.63 -17.61
C GLY A 175 9.17 10.89 -16.42
N THR A 176 8.21 11.79 -16.62
CA THR A 176 7.29 12.26 -15.56
C THR A 176 5.84 11.96 -15.95
N ILE A 177 5.06 11.49 -14.98
CA ILE A 177 3.60 11.40 -15.03
C ILE A 177 3.06 12.53 -14.16
N ASP A 178 2.49 13.57 -14.77
CA ASP A 178 1.93 14.74 -14.12
C ASP A 178 0.40 14.74 -14.22
N GLY A 179 -0.24 14.44 -13.10
CA GLY A 179 -1.70 14.44 -13.00
C GLY A 179 -2.32 15.84 -13.13
N ASN A 180 -1.51 16.92 -12.94
CA ASN A 180 -1.96 18.30 -13.11
C ASN A 180 -3.25 18.63 -12.31
N ALA A 181 -3.46 17.97 -11.17
CA ALA A 181 -4.74 17.96 -10.44
C ALA A 181 -4.92 19.12 -9.44
N MET A 182 -3.93 20.03 -9.33
CA MET A 182 -3.88 21.07 -8.31
C MET A 182 -5.07 22.03 -8.33
N THR A 183 -5.54 22.41 -9.52
CA THR A 183 -6.54 23.46 -9.71
C THR A 183 -7.97 22.94 -9.81
N THR A 184 -8.19 21.64 -9.87
CA THR A 184 -9.52 21.04 -10.08
C THR A 184 -9.78 19.92 -9.08
N PHE A 185 -9.30 18.71 -9.33
CA PHE A 185 -9.58 17.56 -8.47
C PHE A 185 -9.14 17.78 -7.01
N ALA A 186 -8.04 18.50 -6.75
CA ALA A 186 -7.63 18.84 -5.39
C ALA A 186 -8.72 19.62 -4.63
N GLN A 187 -9.48 20.44 -5.33
CA GLN A 187 -10.56 21.25 -4.74
C GLN A 187 -11.85 20.45 -4.48
N TRP A 188 -11.92 19.21 -4.91
CA TRP A 188 -13.10 18.37 -4.66
C TRP A 188 -13.18 17.83 -3.23
N ARG A 189 -12.07 17.83 -2.51
CA ARG A 189 -12.02 17.26 -1.16
C ARG A 189 -13.12 17.75 -0.22
N PRO A 190 -13.43 19.06 -0.12
CA PRO A 190 -14.54 19.52 0.73
C PRO A 190 -15.91 19.03 0.28
N LYS A 191 -16.08 18.75 -1.02
CA LYS A 191 -17.36 18.35 -1.63
C LYS A 191 -17.58 16.83 -1.55
N GLN A 192 -16.52 16.03 -1.43
CA GLN A 192 -16.58 14.57 -1.55
C GLN A 192 -17.23 13.87 -0.35
N LYS A 193 -17.48 14.56 0.78
CA LYS A 193 -17.97 13.92 2.00
C LYS A 193 -19.29 13.16 1.78
N LEU A 194 -20.25 13.78 1.11
CA LEU A 194 -21.56 13.15 0.84
C LEU A 194 -21.43 11.91 -0.04
N ASP A 195 -20.60 11.95 -1.06
CA ASP A 195 -20.36 10.82 -1.97
C ASP A 195 -19.58 9.69 -1.27
N LYS A 196 -18.63 10.06 -0.42
CA LYS A 196 -17.92 9.13 0.44
C LYS A 196 -18.88 8.40 1.37
N ASP A 197 -19.76 9.13 2.07
CA ASP A 197 -20.75 8.55 2.98
C ASP A 197 -21.75 7.66 2.19
N LEU A 198 -22.18 8.10 1.01
CA LEU A 198 -23.04 7.33 0.11
C LEU A 198 -22.38 6.03 -0.35
N SER A 199 -21.11 6.08 -0.79
CA SER A 199 -20.38 4.88 -1.24
C SER A 199 -20.28 3.83 -0.12
N ARG A 200 -20.06 4.26 1.11
CA ARG A 200 -20.01 3.38 2.29
C ARG A 200 -21.36 2.79 2.62
N LYS A 201 -22.39 3.61 2.60
CA LYS A 201 -23.78 3.14 2.76
C LYS A 201 -24.13 2.08 1.73
N MET A 202 -23.81 2.32 0.44
CA MET A 202 -24.04 1.34 -0.63
C MET A 202 -23.27 0.02 -0.42
N ASN A 203 -22.05 0.09 0.14
CA ASN A 203 -21.28 -1.09 0.52
C ASN A 203 -22.00 -1.86 1.65
N HIS A 204 -22.39 -1.18 2.72
CA HIS A 204 -23.04 -1.79 3.87
C HIS A 204 -24.40 -2.41 3.53
N GLU A 205 -25.16 -1.77 2.65
CA GLU A 205 -26.45 -2.25 2.15
C GLU A 205 -26.32 -3.27 1.01
N GLU A 206 -25.10 -3.66 0.64
CA GLU A 206 -24.81 -4.59 -0.46
C GLU A 206 -25.50 -4.22 -1.77
N VAL A 207 -25.64 -2.92 -2.04
CA VAL A 207 -26.20 -2.43 -3.31
C VAL A 207 -25.43 -3.05 -4.48
N ALA A 208 -26.10 -3.55 -5.50
CA ALA A 208 -25.45 -4.20 -6.62
C ALA A 208 -24.46 -3.26 -7.32
N LEU A 209 -23.28 -3.76 -7.71
CA LEU A 209 -22.19 -2.96 -8.28
C LEU A 209 -22.64 -2.06 -9.44
N LYS A 210 -23.52 -2.56 -10.33
CA LYS A 210 -24.05 -1.83 -11.48
C LYS A 210 -24.83 -0.55 -11.09
N ASP A 211 -25.34 -0.50 -9.85
CA ASP A 211 -26.16 0.60 -9.36
C ASP A 211 -25.34 1.61 -8.53
N ARG A 212 -24.07 1.30 -8.23
CA ARG A 212 -23.14 2.19 -7.54
C ARG A 212 -22.46 3.12 -8.53
N GLN A 213 -23.19 4.11 -9.05
CA GLN A 213 -22.74 5.01 -10.09
C GLN A 213 -22.34 6.37 -9.53
N PHE A 214 -21.05 6.69 -9.67
CA PHE A 214 -20.46 7.99 -9.36
C PHE A 214 -19.83 8.55 -10.64
N GLY A 215 -19.93 9.84 -10.86
CA GLY A 215 -19.46 10.50 -12.07
C GLY A 215 -20.00 11.90 -12.09
N LYS A 216 -20.64 12.33 -13.19
CA LYS A 216 -21.19 13.68 -13.30
C LYS A 216 -22.12 14.01 -12.12
N GLY A 217 -21.78 15.07 -11.39
CA GLY A 217 -22.51 15.49 -10.18
C GLY A 217 -21.98 14.87 -8.89
N HIS A 218 -20.98 14.01 -8.96
CA HIS A 218 -20.30 13.40 -7.84
C HIS A 218 -18.83 13.83 -7.77
N TRP A 219 -18.21 13.75 -6.59
CA TRP A 219 -16.93 14.38 -6.28
C TRP A 219 -15.87 13.40 -5.78
N LEU A 220 -16.00 12.11 -6.04
CA LEU A 220 -14.99 11.13 -5.73
C LEU A 220 -13.82 11.28 -6.72
N ARG A 221 -12.66 11.69 -6.21
CA ARG A 221 -11.46 11.92 -7.01
C ARG A 221 -10.93 10.59 -7.59
N PRO A 222 -10.63 10.48 -8.89
CA PRO A 222 -10.07 9.27 -9.47
C PRO A 222 -8.58 9.12 -9.10
N GLN A 223 -8.06 7.90 -9.18
CA GLN A 223 -6.64 7.61 -9.04
C GLN A 223 -5.84 8.14 -10.24
N LEU A 224 -4.55 8.38 -10.08
CA LEU A 224 -3.68 8.74 -11.20
C LEU A 224 -3.41 7.54 -12.10
N LEU A 225 -2.90 6.44 -11.53
CA LEU A 225 -2.65 5.20 -12.23
C LEU A 225 -3.34 4.06 -11.49
N GLN A 226 -4.18 3.31 -12.18
CA GLN A 226 -4.80 2.12 -11.62
C GLN A 226 -4.66 0.94 -12.56
N LEU A 227 -4.19 -0.18 -12.00
CA LEU A 227 -4.15 -1.47 -12.67
C LEU A 227 -5.10 -2.40 -11.94
N TYR A 228 -6.21 -2.71 -12.58
CA TYR A 228 -7.29 -3.51 -12.04
C TYR A 228 -7.36 -4.87 -12.73
N ASN A 229 -7.25 -5.95 -11.95
CA ASN A 229 -7.27 -7.33 -12.44
C ASN A 229 -6.20 -7.56 -13.53
N CYS A 230 -4.99 -7.05 -13.27
CA CYS A 230 -3.85 -7.18 -14.19
C CYS A 230 -2.84 -8.22 -13.68
N GLN A 231 -2.13 -8.86 -14.63
CA GLN A 231 -1.11 -9.86 -14.33
C GLN A 231 0.20 -9.55 -15.05
N GLY A 232 1.32 -9.61 -14.33
CA GLY A 232 2.62 -9.26 -14.91
C GLY A 232 2.70 -7.76 -15.18
N VAL A 233 3.05 -6.99 -14.15
CA VAL A 233 3.08 -5.53 -14.17
C VAL A 233 4.48 -5.05 -13.82
N THR A 234 4.98 -4.05 -14.55
CA THR A 234 6.22 -3.35 -14.20
C THR A 234 6.02 -1.84 -14.29
N ILE A 235 6.28 -1.13 -13.18
CA ILE A 235 6.32 0.33 -13.14
C ILE A 235 7.71 0.71 -12.63
N GLU A 236 8.54 1.35 -13.48
CA GLU A 236 9.95 1.52 -13.16
C GLU A 236 10.51 2.88 -13.60
N GLY A 237 11.25 3.56 -12.70
CA GLY A 237 12.10 4.71 -13.01
C GLY A 237 11.37 6.04 -13.18
N VAL A 238 10.06 6.06 -13.38
CA VAL A 238 9.30 7.28 -13.67
C VAL A 238 9.11 8.15 -12.42
N LYS A 239 8.98 9.46 -12.64
CA LYS A 239 8.58 10.43 -11.63
C LYS A 239 7.05 10.60 -11.65
N ILE A 240 6.43 10.66 -10.46
CA ILE A 240 4.98 10.84 -10.26
C ILE A 240 4.74 12.14 -9.51
N THR A 241 3.84 12.99 -10.03
CA THR A 241 3.52 14.28 -9.42
C THR A 241 2.06 14.70 -9.64
N ASN A 242 1.56 15.59 -8.78
CA ASN A 242 0.23 16.22 -8.89
C ASN A 242 -0.92 15.24 -9.10
N SER A 243 -0.93 14.12 -8.38
CA SER A 243 -1.99 13.12 -8.46
C SER A 243 -3.32 13.67 -7.93
N PRO A 244 -4.46 13.35 -8.55
CA PRO A 244 -5.77 13.77 -8.03
C PRO A 244 -6.15 13.05 -6.73
N PHE A 245 -5.70 11.81 -6.54
CA PHE A 245 -5.97 10.94 -5.40
C PHE A 245 -4.79 9.97 -5.20
N TRP A 246 -4.97 8.70 -4.87
CA TRP A 246 -3.91 7.70 -4.79
C TRP A 246 -3.09 7.66 -6.08
N CYS A 247 -1.77 7.61 -5.94
CA CYS A 247 -0.88 7.75 -7.11
C CYS A 247 -0.83 6.47 -7.95
N VAL A 248 -0.50 5.34 -7.32
CA VAL A 248 -0.43 4.02 -7.98
C VAL A 248 -1.30 3.04 -7.22
N HIS A 249 -2.43 2.71 -7.78
CA HIS A 249 -3.38 1.77 -7.22
C HIS A 249 -3.34 0.43 -7.95
N LEU A 250 -2.94 -0.61 -7.24
CA LEU A 250 -2.82 -1.98 -7.75
C LEU A 250 -4.01 -2.78 -7.21
N LEU A 251 -5.08 -2.90 -8.01
CA LEU A 251 -6.34 -3.48 -7.58
C LEU A 251 -6.52 -4.88 -8.15
N LYS A 252 -6.68 -5.89 -7.27
CA LYS A 252 -6.88 -7.30 -7.68
C LYS A 252 -5.86 -7.77 -8.71
N SER A 253 -4.61 -7.36 -8.57
CA SER A 253 -3.56 -7.60 -9.57
C SER A 253 -2.42 -8.46 -8.99
N GLU A 254 -1.64 -9.10 -9.84
CA GLU A 254 -0.58 -10.00 -9.40
C GLU A 254 0.68 -9.93 -10.25
N ASN A 255 1.82 -10.42 -9.70
CA ASN A 255 3.13 -10.38 -10.33
C ASN A 255 3.56 -8.95 -10.70
N ILE A 256 3.76 -8.13 -9.68
CA ILE A 256 3.92 -6.69 -9.82
C ILE A 256 5.31 -6.27 -9.34
N ILE A 257 5.99 -5.46 -10.13
CA ILE A 257 7.23 -4.79 -9.77
C ILE A 257 7.01 -3.27 -9.86
N CYS A 258 7.17 -2.57 -8.74
CA CYS A 258 7.27 -1.12 -8.66
C CYS A 258 8.68 -0.78 -8.19
N ARG A 259 9.52 -0.25 -9.08
CA ARG A 259 10.96 -0.10 -8.79
C ARG A 259 11.49 1.25 -9.22
N ASN A 260 12.40 1.84 -8.39
CA ASN A 260 13.12 3.06 -8.70
C ASN A 260 12.21 4.25 -9.08
N LEU A 261 10.99 4.28 -8.54
CA LEU A 261 10.05 5.37 -8.74
C LEU A 261 10.46 6.58 -7.90
N ARG A 262 10.09 7.76 -8.36
CA ARG A 262 10.34 9.01 -7.64
C ARG A 262 9.03 9.77 -7.49
N TYR A 263 8.72 10.17 -6.28
CA TYR A 263 7.48 10.90 -5.98
C TYR A 263 7.76 12.36 -5.61
N ASP A 264 6.89 13.23 -6.10
CA ASP A 264 6.71 14.60 -5.61
C ASP A 264 5.21 14.94 -5.71
N ALA A 265 4.40 14.25 -4.89
CA ALA A 265 2.94 14.23 -4.95
C ALA A 265 2.38 14.57 -3.56
N LYS A 266 2.23 15.87 -3.27
CA LYS A 266 1.99 16.39 -1.91
C LYS A 266 0.53 16.77 -1.62
N LEU A 267 -0.41 16.44 -2.50
CA LEU A 267 -1.82 16.66 -2.22
C LEU A 267 -2.33 15.65 -1.19
N VAL A 268 -3.41 15.99 -0.53
CA VAL A 268 -4.09 15.11 0.43
C VAL A 268 -4.59 13.85 -0.28
N ASN A 269 -4.40 12.70 0.36
CA ASN A 269 -4.63 11.36 -0.18
C ASN A 269 -3.77 11.06 -1.43
N ASN A 270 -2.61 11.67 -1.55
CA ASN A 270 -1.60 11.22 -2.50
C ASN A 270 -0.77 10.11 -1.88
N ASP A 271 -1.44 8.99 -1.58
CA ASP A 271 -0.78 7.75 -1.22
C ASP A 271 0.13 7.33 -2.39
N GLY A 272 1.32 6.80 -2.10
CA GLY A 272 2.30 6.47 -3.14
C GLY A 272 1.93 5.21 -3.91
N ILE A 273 1.92 4.06 -3.24
CA ILE A 273 1.59 2.77 -3.84
C ILE A 273 0.59 2.05 -2.93
N ASP A 274 -0.58 1.72 -3.48
CA ASP A 274 -1.67 1.05 -2.79
C ASP A 274 -1.94 -0.33 -3.40
N PRO A 275 -1.28 -1.41 -2.93
CA PRO A 275 -1.70 -2.77 -3.26
C PRO A 275 -3.02 -3.07 -2.56
N GLU A 276 -4.09 -3.29 -3.33
CA GLU A 276 -5.42 -3.65 -2.82
C GLU A 276 -5.88 -4.98 -3.40
N CYS A 277 -6.15 -5.98 -2.55
CA CYS A 277 -6.49 -7.33 -3.00
C CYS A 277 -5.46 -7.88 -4.02
N SER A 278 -4.17 -7.60 -3.82
CA SER A 278 -3.11 -7.90 -4.78
C SER A 278 -2.04 -8.80 -4.18
N ARG A 279 -1.36 -9.58 -5.03
CA ARG A 279 -0.38 -10.55 -4.55
C ARG A 279 0.89 -10.58 -5.39
N ASN A 280 1.98 -11.08 -4.75
CA ASN A 280 3.31 -11.15 -5.37
C ASN A 280 3.75 -9.76 -5.86
N VAL A 281 3.95 -8.83 -4.93
CA VAL A 281 4.28 -7.43 -5.19
C VAL A 281 5.68 -7.12 -4.65
N LEU A 282 6.54 -6.60 -5.50
CA LEU A 282 7.84 -6.05 -5.13
C LEU A 282 7.81 -4.53 -5.28
N ILE A 283 8.10 -3.82 -4.19
CA ILE A 283 8.32 -2.37 -4.15
C ILE A 283 9.77 -2.16 -3.72
N GLU A 284 10.60 -1.65 -4.61
CA GLU A 284 12.05 -1.62 -4.41
C GLU A 284 12.69 -0.32 -4.89
N GLY A 285 13.59 0.25 -4.07
CA GLY A 285 14.38 1.43 -4.47
C GLY A 285 13.55 2.68 -4.78
N VAL A 286 12.40 2.84 -4.14
CA VAL A 286 11.48 3.95 -4.41
C VAL A 286 11.82 5.14 -3.51
N GLU A 287 11.90 6.33 -4.11
CA GLU A 287 12.07 7.61 -3.43
C GLU A 287 10.69 8.28 -3.26
N PHE A 288 10.13 8.19 -2.07
CA PHE A 288 8.83 8.78 -1.76
C PHE A 288 8.95 10.24 -1.30
N ASN A 289 7.97 11.06 -1.64
CA ASN A 289 7.74 12.40 -1.11
C ASN A 289 6.25 12.72 -1.32
N ASN A 290 5.42 12.15 -0.44
CA ASN A 290 3.98 12.04 -0.62
C ASN A 290 3.21 12.87 0.41
N GLY A 291 1.97 13.22 0.06
CA GLY A 291 1.05 13.94 0.94
C GLY A 291 0.26 13.04 1.89
N ASP A 292 0.35 11.71 1.76
CA ASP A 292 -0.30 10.73 2.63
C ASP A 292 0.61 9.49 2.80
N ASP A 293 0.06 8.27 2.93
CA ASP A 293 0.81 7.03 3.14
C ASP A 293 1.79 6.78 1.97
N ASN A 294 3.07 6.46 2.23
CA ASN A 294 3.99 6.13 1.14
C ASN A 294 3.63 4.79 0.50
N VAL A 295 3.44 3.75 1.31
CA VAL A 295 2.85 2.49 0.88
C VAL A 295 1.66 2.19 1.77
N ALA A 296 0.48 1.92 1.18
CA ALA A 296 -0.71 1.55 1.93
C ALA A 296 -1.29 0.23 1.42
N ILE A 297 -1.06 -0.85 2.15
CA ILE A 297 -1.54 -2.19 1.80
C ILE A 297 -2.99 -2.32 2.23
N LYS A 298 -3.87 -2.59 1.29
CA LYS A 298 -5.32 -2.66 1.47
C LYS A 298 -5.89 -3.96 0.91
N SER A 299 -7.11 -4.33 1.31
CA SER A 299 -7.83 -5.50 0.77
C SER A 299 -9.35 -5.34 0.87
N GLY A 300 -9.82 -4.21 0.40
CA GLY A 300 -11.25 -3.89 0.36
C GLY A 300 -11.84 -3.50 1.72
N ARG A 301 -13.00 -2.89 1.67
CA ARG A 301 -13.75 -2.37 2.82
C ARG A 301 -14.98 -3.24 3.09
N ASP A 302 -15.14 -3.70 4.33
CA ASP A 302 -16.35 -4.30 4.86
C ASP A 302 -16.93 -5.38 3.92
N ASN A 303 -18.19 -5.33 3.53
CA ASN A 303 -18.84 -6.31 2.67
C ASN A 303 -18.09 -6.53 1.34
N ASP A 304 -17.59 -5.48 0.70
CA ASP A 304 -16.84 -5.62 -0.56
C ASP A 304 -15.51 -6.35 -0.36
N GLY A 305 -14.82 -6.09 0.75
CA GLY A 305 -13.62 -6.83 1.12
C GLY A 305 -13.91 -8.29 1.45
N TRP A 306 -14.92 -8.55 2.29
CA TRP A 306 -15.30 -9.92 2.65
C TRP A 306 -15.74 -10.73 1.43
N ASN A 307 -16.53 -10.12 0.54
CA ASN A 307 -17.02 -10.77 -0.68
C ASN A 307 -15.93 -10.95 -1.74
N ALA A 308 -14.91 -10.08 -1.77
CA ALA A 308 -13.77 -10.24 -2.67
C ALA A 308 -12.99 -11.52 -2.41
N LYS A 309 -12.88 -11.98 -1.14
CA LYS A 309 -12.16 -13.18 -0.70
C LYS A 309 -10.72 -13.25 -1.24
N MET A 310 -10.13 -12.10 -1.46
CA MET A 310 -8.79 -11.96 -2.04
C MET A 310 -7.94 -11.08 -1.10
N PRO A 311 -7.14 -11.67 -0.23
CA PRO A 311 -6.23 -10.91 0.61
C PRO A 311 -5.13 -10.24 -0.22
N SER A 312 -4.54 -9.18 0.31
CA SER A 312 -3.25 -8.71 -0.17
C SER A 312 -2.15 -9.55 0.48
N GLU A 313 -1.31 -10.19 -0.35
CA GLU A 313 -0.33 -11.15 0.17
C GLU A 313 0.96 -11.20 -0.63
N ASN A 314 2.03 -11.67 0.03
CA ASN A 314 3.35 -11.82 -0.57
C ASN A 314 3.88 -10.47 -1.10
N ILE A 315 4.03 -9.50 -0.20
CA ILE A 315 4.45 -8.14 -0.53
C ILE A 315 5.82 -7.87 0.09
N ILE A 316 6.78 -7.47 -0.74
CA ILE A 316 8.11 -7.06 -0.31
C ILE A 316 8.30 -5.57 -0.60
N ILE A 317 8.70 -4.82 0.43
CA ILE A 317 9.06 -3.40 0.37
C ILE A 317 10.50 -3.31 0.85
N ARG A 318 11.44 -2.92 -0.03
CA ARG A 318 12.85 -2.88 0.33
C ARG A 318 13.63 -1.77 -0.33
N ASN A 319 14.73 -1.36 0.32
CA ASN A 319 15.62 -0.33 -0.20
C ASN A 319 14.88 0.96 -0.58
N CYS A 320 13.82 1.32 0.17
CA CYS A 320 13.00 2.50 -0.10
C CYS A 320 13.38 3.65 0.82
N HIS A 321 13.32 4.87 0.27
CA HIS A 321 13.51 6.12 1.00
C HIS A 321 12.16 6.79 1.18
N PHE A 322 11.64 6.79 2.40
CA PHE A 322 10.33 7.33 2.71
C PHE A 322 10.40 8.81 3.08
N LYS A 323 9.39 9.56 2.66
CA LYS A 323 9.14 10.95 3.07
C LYS A 323 7.68 11.29 2.83
N GLY A 324 7.02 11.96 3.77
CA GLY A 324 5.61 12.33 3.68
C GLY A 324 4.90 12.20 5.01
N LEU A 325 3.68 11.67 5.03
CA LEU A 325 2.87 11.58 6.25
C LEU A 325 3.17 10.31 7.04
N HIS A 326 3.04 9.14 6.40
CA HIS A 326 3.32 7.83 6.97
C HIS A 326 4.23 7.01 6.04
N ALA A 327 5.07 6.13 6.59
CA ALA A 327 5.94 5.29 5.76
C ALA A 327 5.18 4.06 5.22
N VAL A 328 5.04 2.99 6.01
CA VAL A 328 4.34 1.78 5.59
C VAL A 328 3.08 1.59 6.42
N VAL A 329 1.96 1.47 5.75
CA VAL A 329 0.64 1.33 6.37
C VAL A 329 -0.03 0.03 5.90
N ILE A 330 -0.66 -0.69 6.81
CA ILE A 330 -1.58 -1.78 6.52
C ILE A 330 -2.97 -1.35 6.99
N GLY A 331 -3.91 -1.27 6.07
CA GLY A 331 -5.26 -0.79 6.34
C GLY A 331 -5.47 0.69 5.95
N SER A 332 -6.61 1.31 6.41
CA SER A 332 -7.69 0.70 7.22
C SER A 332 -8.61 -0.22 6.42
N GLU A 333 -8.64 -0.16 5.10
CA GLU A 333 -9.41 -1.02 4.21
C GLU A 333 -8.69 -2.37 4.05
N MET A 334 -8.93 -3.33 4.98
CA MET A 334 -8.22 -4.61 4.97
C MET A 334 -9.15 -5.81 5.27
N SER A 335 -10.39 -5.72 4.84
CA SER A 335 -11.45 -6.67 5.20
C SER A 335 -11.29 -8.07 4.62
N ALA A 336 -10.63 -8.21 3.46
CA ALA A 336 -10.26 -9.54 2.93
C ALA A 336 -8.98 -10.11 3.56
N GLY A 337 -8.27 -9.33 4.37
CA GLY A 337 -7.04 -9.71 5.06
C GLY A 337 -5.75 -9.31 4.35
N VAL A 338 -4.66 -9.25 5.11
CA VAL A 338 -3.30 -8.97 4.64
C VAL A 338 -2.35 -9.98 5.27
N ARG A 339 -1.46 -10.58 4.49
CA ARG A 339 -0.44 -11.49 5.04
C ARG A 339 0.85 -11.53 4.24
N ASN A 340 1.91 -12.05 4.89
CA ASN A 340 3.21 -12.24 4.27
C ASN A 340 3.76 -10.92 3.72
N VAL A 341 3.92 -9.94 4.61
CA VAL A 341 4.49 -8.61 4.29
C VAL A 341 5.90 -8.53 4.85
N ILE A 342 6.86 -8.17 4.01
CA ILE A 342 8.25 -7.97 4.39
C ILE A 342 8.64 -6.53 4.07
N VAL A 343 9.09 -5.79 5.09
CA VAL A 343 9.66 -4.44 4.97
C VAL A 343 11.11 -4.52 5.42
N GLU A 344 12.06 -4.30 4.52
CA GLU A 344 13.48 -4.45 4.85
C GLU A 344 14.36 -3.38 4.23
N ASP A 345 15.42 -2.98 4.95
CA ASP A 345 16.46 -2.06 4.47
C ASP A 345 15.89 -0.72 3.96
N CYS A 346 14.96 -0.13 4.71
CA CYS A 346 14.30 1.12 4.37
C CYS A 346 14.65 2.23 5.38
N ASP A 347 14.64 3.47 4.90
CA ASP A 347 14.84 4.63 5.75
C ASP A 347 13.76 5.70 5.56
N TYR A 348 13.60 6.56 6.56
CA TYR A 348 12.72 7.71 6.53
C TYR A 348 13.49 8.97 6.93
N THR A 349 13.46 9.96 6.06
CA THR A 349 14.14 11.24 6.28
C THR A 349 13.17 12.33 6.75
N GLY A 350 13.53 13.00 7.84
CA GLY A 350 12.76 14.09 8.44
C GLY A 350 11.68 13.61 9.39
N TYR A 351 10.57 14.37 9.52
CA TYR A 351 9.47 14.05 10.41
C TYR A 351 8.41 13.19 9.73
N CYS A 352 8.04 12.10 10.40
CA CYS A 352 6.97 11.18 10.01
C CYS A 352 5.90 11.14 11.11
N LYS A 353 4.61 11.14 10.73
CA LYS A 353 3.58 11.00 11.76
C LYS A 353 3.55 9.56 12.30
N ARG A 354 3.62 8.55 11.41
CA ARG A 354 3.77 7.15 11.84
C ARG A 354 4.72 6.39 10.93
N GLY A 355 5.64 5.67 11.54
CA GLY A 355 6.60 4.85 10.83
C GLY A 355 5.94 3.61 10.22
N ILE A 356 5.79 2.54 10.98
CA ILE A 356 5.06 1.33 10.58
C ILE A 356 3.69 1.36 11.27
N PHE A 357 2.62 1.34 10.48
CA PHE A 357 1.28 1.57 10.99
C PHE A 357 0.29 0.49 10.52
N ILE A 358 -0.25 -0.28 11.45
CA ILE A 358 -1.34 -1.24 11.20
C ILE A 358 -2.61 -0.67 11.83
N LYS A 359 -3.58 -0.33 10.98
CA LYS A 359 -4.82 0.34 11.41
C LYS A 359 -6.06 -0.42 10.96
N THR A 360 -6.91 -0.76 11.91
CA THR A 360 -8.21 -1.38 11.69
C THR A 360 -9.21 -0.94 12.73
N ASN A 361 -10.48 -1.28 12.57
CA ASN A 361 -11.55 -0.96 13.49
C ASN A 361 -12.50 -2.16 13.65
N PRO A 362 -13.45 -2.11 14.62
CA PRO A 362 -14.37 -3.22 14.87
C PRO A 362 -15.39 -3.51 13.75
N ASP A 363 -15.48 -2.68 12.72
CA ASP A 363 -16.36 -2.91 11.58
C ASP A 363 -15.66 -3.67 10.43
N ARG A 364 -14.33 -3.80 10.49
CA ARG A 364 -13.51 -4.15 9.33
C ARG A 364 -13.36 -5.66 9.10
N GLY A 365 -13.30 -6.45 10.17
CA GLY A 365 -13.02 -7.88 10.07
C GLY A 365 -11.63 -8.18 9.46
N GLY A 366 -11.52 -9.32 8.80
CA GLY A 366 -10.28 -9.73 8.15
C GLY A 366 -9.14 -10.05 9.12
N PHE A 367 -7.92 -10.01 8.59
CA PHE A 367 -6.71 -10.34 9.36
C PHE A 367 -5.50 -9.58 8.87
N VAL A 368 -4.51 -9.40 9.76
CA VAL A 368 -3.12 -9.02 9.42
C VAL A 368 -2.20 -10.05 10.08
N GLU A 369 -1.43 -10.77 9.28
CA GLU A 369 -0.56 -11.82 9.80
C GLU A 369 0.74 -11.98 9.02
N ASN A 370 1.80 -12.48 9.70
CA ASN A 370 3.11 -12.71 9.12
C ASN A 370 3.71 -11.42 8.53
N VAL A 371 3.89 -10.41 9.38
CA VAL A 371 4.51 -9.13 9.03
C VAL A 371 5.92 -9.11 9.59
N TYR A 372 6.90 -8.88 8.74
CA TYR A 372 8.31 -8.82 9.09
C TYR A 372 8.87 -7.43 8.76
N VAL A 373 9.46 -6.77 9.74
CA VAL A 373 10.17 -5.50 9.56
C VAL A 373 11.62 -5.70 9.96
N LYS A 374 12.54 -5.43 9.04
CA LYS A 374 13.96 -5.62 9.28
C LYS A 374 14.79 -4.44 8.84
N ASN A 375 15.73 -4.04 9.72
CA ASN A 375 16.76 -3.05 9.39
C ASN A 375 16.18 -1.75 8.81
N CYS A 376 15.21 -1.14 9.50
CA CYS A 376 14.59 0.12 9.10
C CYS A 376 14.99 1.25 10.07
N SER A 377 15.15 2.47 9.53
CA SER A 377 15.55 3.62 10.32
C SER A 377 14.70 4.87 10.06
N PHE A 378 14.52 5.67 11.12
CA PHE A 378 13.71 6.87 11.11
C PHE A 378 14.45 8.01 11.81
N ASP A 379 14.40 9.22 11.25
CA ASP A 379 14.96 10.40 11.90
C ASP A 379 14.09 10.85 13.06
N GLU A 380 12.86 11.24 12.76
CA GLU A 380 11.91 11.73 13.76
C GLU A 380 10.49 11.25 13.42
N VAL A 381 9.79 10.72 14.43
CA VAL A 381 8.40 10.26 14.25
C VAL A 381 7.51 10.77 15.39
N GLU A 382 6.20 10.84 15.14
CA GLU A 382 5.24 10.95 16.23
C GLU A 382 5.09 9.59 16.93
N ASP A 383 4.72 8.54 16.16
CA ASP A 383 4.71 7.17 16.64
C ASP A 383 5.54 6.26 15.72
N LEU A 384 6.41 5.41 16.26
CA LEU A 384 7.34 4.64 15.45
C LEU A 384 6.70 3.35 14.90
N PHE A 385 6.21 2.50 15.79
CA PHE A 385 5.49 1.29 15.45
C PHE A 385 4.12 1.32 16.12
N TYR A 386 3.06 1.34 15.32
CA TYR A 386 1.71 1.56 15.84
C TYR A 386 0.73 0.53 15.26
N VAL A 387 0.17 -0.30 16.13
CA VAL A 387 -0.92 -1.22 15.81
C VAL A 387 -2.17 -0.78 16.55
N THR A 388 -3.28 -0.55 15.84
CA THR A 388 -4.55 -0.24 16.48
C THR A 388 -5.74 -0.95 15.83
N SER A 389 -6.57 -1.57 16.65
CA SER A 389 -7.90 -2.08 16.31
C SER A 389 -9.01 -1.08 16.65
N ARG A 390 -8.66 0.17 16.95
CA ARG A 390 -9.57 1.24 17.38
C ARG A 390 -9.54 2.46 16.46
N TYR A 391 -9.11 2.25 15.21
CA TYR A 391 -9.24 3.30 14.19
C TYR A 391 -10.72 3.64 14.03
N ALA A 392 -11.04 4.90 13.73
CA ALA A 392 -12.45 5.33 13.72
C ALA A 392 -13.31 4.45 12.83
N GLY A 393 -14.38 3.93 13.40
CA GLY A 393 -15.43 3.20 12.70
C GLY A 393 -16.27 4.12 11.82
N GLU A 394 -17.01 3.56 10.89
CA GLU A 394 -17.72 4.31 9.86
C GLU A 394 -19.18 3.89 9.70
N GLY A 395 -19.78 3.42 10.79
CA GLY A 395 -21.23 3.28 10.88
C GLY A 395 -21.78 1.88 10.68
N GLN A 396 -20.95 0.87 10.91
CA GLN A 396 -21.41 -0.51 11.08
C GLN A 396 -21.67 -0.83 12.56
N ASP A 397 -21.93 -2.09 12.85
CA ASP A 397 -22.36 -2.60 14.15
C ASP A 397 -21.23 -2.85 15.16
N ASN A 398 -19.97 -2.63 14.78
CA ASN A 398 -18.77 -2.86 15.59
C ASN A 398 -18.57 -4.32 16.07
N HIS A 399 -19.01 -5.31 15.29
CA HIS A 399 -18.89 -6.72 15.62
C HIS A 399 -17.96 -7.52 14.72
N HIS A 400 -17.25 -6.88 13.79
CA HIS A 400 -16.32 -7.48 12.86
C HIS A 400 -14.86 -7.22 13.27
N PHE A 401 -14.42 -7.90 14.34
CA PHE A 401 -13.07 -7.72 14.87
C PHE A 401 -12.00 -8.36 13.97
N SER A 402 -10.95 -7.63 13.68
CA SER A 402 -9.80 -8.11 12.90
C SER A 402 -8.87 -8.98 13.74
N THR A 403 -8.31 -10.02 13.14
CA THR A 403 -7.23 -10.81 13.76
C THR A 403 -5.88 -10.22 13.38
N ILE A 404 -5.05 -9.83 14.35
CA ILE A 404 -3.70 -9.27 14.14
C ILE A 404 -2.71 -10.16 14.89
N ARG A 405 -1.78 -10.82 14.13
CA ARG A 405 -0.83 -11.75 14.76
C ARG A 405 0.43 -11.97 13.95
N ASN A 406 1.44 -12.59 14.59
CA ASN A 406 2.71 -12.96 13.96
C ASN A 406 3.41 -11.74 13.37
N ILE A 407 3.79 -10.79 14.21
CA ILE A 407 4.47 -9.56 13.81
C ILE A 407 5.88 -9.59 14.38
N PHE A 408 6.87 -9.49 13.53
CA PHE A 408 8.28 -9.66 13.88
C PHE A 408 9.08 -8.45 13.40
N ILE A 409 9.67 -7.73 14.36
CA ILE A 409 10.48 -6.56 14.14
C ILE A 409 11.89 -6.84 14.58
N ASP A 410 12.87 -6.68 13.69
CA ASP A 410 14.29 -6.86 13.98
C ASP A 410 15.11 -5.71 13.37
N GLY A 411 15.74 -4.90 14.22
CA GLY A 411 16.57 -3.78 13.77
C GLY A 411 15.77 -2.54 13.36
N LEU A 412 14.86 -2.08 14.21
CA LEU A 412 14.14 -0.83 14.02
C LEU A 412 14.77 0.30 14.82
N LYS A 413 15.20 1.38 14.15
CA LYS A 413 15.91 2.49 14.79
C LYS A 413 15.18 3.82 14.62
N CYS A 414 15.20 4.65 15.66
CA CYS A 414 14.68 6.02 15.61
C CYS A 414 15.43 6.95 16.53
N ASN A 415 15.80 8.13 16.01
CA ASN A 415 16.51 9.14 16.80
C ASN A 415 15.59 9.85 17.80
N ASN A 416 14.36 10.18 17.39
CA ASN A 416 13.42 10.94 18.22
C ASN A 416 11.96 10.53 17.97
N VAL A 417 11.30 10.02 19.01
CA VAL A 417 9.87 9.69 19.00
C VAL A 417 9.13 10.70 19.86
N LYS A 418 8.26 11.50 19.26
CA LYS A 418 7.54 12.59 19.94
C LYS A 418 6.43 12.08 20.86
N GLN A 419 5.79 10.97 20.53
CA GLN A 419 4.74 10.37 21.34
C GLN A 419 5.11 8.97 21.79
N ALA A 420 4.83 7.93 21.03
CA ALA A 420 5.01 6.56 21.47
C ALA A 420 5.89 5.73 20.53
N ALA A 421 6.87 5.01 21.09
CA ALA A 421 7.77 4.19 20.30
C ALA A 421 7.09 2.91 19.82
N LEU A 422 6.56 2.09 20.73
CA LEU A 422 5.89 0.84 20.40
C LEU A 422 4.47 0.83 20.98
N VAL A 423 3.48 0.74 20.11
CA VAL A 423 2.05 0.75 20.46
C VAL A 423 1.36 -0.49 19.93
N LEU A 424 0.70 -1.23 20.80
CA LEU A 424 -0.18 -2.34 20.44
C LEU A 424 -1.55 -2.12 21.10
N GLN A 425 -2.59 -1.88 20.29
CA GLN A 425 -3.97 -1.70 20.73
C GLN A 425 -4.87 -2.72 20.05
N GLY A 426 -5.04 -3.88 20.68
CA GLY A 426 -6.05 -4.86 20.30
C GLY A 426 -7.42 -4.52 20.88
N THR A 427 -8.34 -5.46 20.75
CA THR A 427 -9.63 -5.48 21.45
C THR A 427 -9.69 -6.67 22.42
N GLU A 428 -10.57 -6.64 23.40
CA GLU A 428 -10.77 -7.80 24.28
C GLU A 428 -11.18 -9.06 23.51
N ALA A 429 -12.03 -8.90 22.48
CA ALA A 429 -12.48 -9.99 21.63
C ALA A 429 -11.37 -10.55 20.72
N LYS A 430 -10.44 -9.71 20.29
CA LYS A 430 -9.32 -10.06 19.40
C LYS A 430 -8.07 -9.29 19.81
N PRO A 431 -7.32 -9.78 20.81
CA PRO A 431 -6.03 -9.21 21.18
C PRO A 431 -5.03 -9.31 20.02
N VAL A 432 -4.09 -8.37 19.96
CA VAL A 432 -2.91 -8.52 19.11
C VAL A 432 -2.06 -9.64 19.69
N PHE A 433 -1.64 -10.60 18.89
CA PHE A 433 -1.04 -11.83 19.38
C PHE A 433 0.28 -12.18 18.69
N ASN A 434 1.23 -12.73 19.43
CA ASN A 434 2.54 -13.18 18.96
C ASN A 434 3.31 -12.05 18.25
N VAL A 435 3.85 -11.12 19.03
CA VAL A 435 4.63 -9.97 18.55
C VAL A 435 6.04 -10.03 19.14
N MET A 436 7.05 -9.93 18.29
CA MET A 436 8.44 -9.93 18.71
C MET A 436 9.13 -8.65 18.26
N PHE A 437 9.79 -7.98 19.19
CA PHE A 437 10.67 -6.85 18.95
C PHE A 437 12.09 -7.24 19.33
N THR A 438 12.99 -7.23 18.37
CA THR A 438 14.41 -7.53 18.56
C THR A 438 15.26 -6.40 17.98
N ASN A 439 16.34 -6.03 18.64
CA ASN A 439 17.26 -4.99 18.17
C ASN A 439 16.56 -3.65 17.86
N VAL A 440 15.56 -3.28 18.64
CA VAL A 440 14.91 -1.97 18.52
C VAL A 440 15.71 -0.95 19.30
N ASP A 441 16.14 0.12 18.63
CA ASP A 441 16.92 1.18 19.21
C ASP A 441 16.23 2.54 19.04
N VAL A 442 15.67 3.04 20.14
CA VAL A 442 14.99 4.34 20.21
C VAL A 442 15.71 5.22 21.22
N ALA A 443 16.47 6.19 20.72
CA ALA A 443 17.27 7.05 21.57
C ALA A 443 16.42 7.88 22.54
N LYS A 444 15.26 8.37 22.06
CA LYS A 444 14.37 9.22 22.86
C LYS A 444 12.90 8.99 22.49
N ALA A 445 12.04 8.80 23.49
CA ALA A 445 10.58 8.75 23.34
C ALA A 445 9.88 9.36 24.56
N LYS A 446 8.69 9.93 24.37
CA LYS A 446 7.83 10.36 25.47
C LYS A 446 7.23 9.13 26.19
N ILE A 447 6.74 8.17 25.40
CA ILE A 447 6.23 6.86 25.84
C ILE A 447 7.04 5.80 25.10
N GLY A 448 7.73 4.92 25.82
CA GLY A 448 8.48 3.83 25.21
C GLY A 448 7.55 2.72 24.74
N LEU A 449 6.70 2.21 25.63
CA LEU A 449 5.83 1.06 25.40
C LEU A 449 4.40 1.39 25.81
N SER A 450 3.43 1.00 24.96
CA SER A 450 2.01 1.15 25.26
C SER A 450 1.22 0.00 24.67
N PHE A 451 0.97 -1.01 25.49
CA PHE A 451 0.31 -2.25 25.11
C PHE A 451 -1.02 -2.41 25.83
N GLU A 452 -2.07 -2.62 25.04
CA GLU A 452 -3.42 -2.86 25.51
C GLU A 452 -4.06 -3.97 24.68
N ASN A 453 -4.62 -4.99 25.35
CA ASN A 453 -5.11 -6.20 24.68
C ASN A 453 -4.09 -6.78 23.68
N ALA A 454 -2.88 -7.01 24.18
CA ALA A 454 -1.79 -7.63 23.46
C ALA A 454 -1.25 -8.82 24.27
N LEU A 455 -1.11 -9.97 23.63
CA LEU A 455 -0.68 -11.22 24.24
C LEU A 455 0.54 -11.78 23.52
N ASP A 456 1.38 -12.49 24.25
CA ASP A 456 2.61 -13.10 23.73
C ASP A 456 3.51 -12.06 23.03
N VAL A 457 3.89 -11.01 23.77
CA VAL A 457 4.76 -9.95 23.31
C VAL A 457 6.15 -10.13 23.90
N ASN A 458 7.14 -10.29 23.03
CA ASN A 458 8.56 -10.45 23.42
C ASN A 458 9.38 -9.25 22.97
N ILE A 459 10.23 -8.74 23.86
CA ILE A 459 11.19 -7.67 23.56
C ILE A 459 12.57 -8.16 24.00
N SER A 460 13.54 -8.17 23.09
CA SER A 460 14.90 -8.60 23.35
C SER A 460 15.94 -7.69 22.68
N SER A 461 17.14 -7.62 23.26
CA SER A 461 18.27 -6.88 22.69
C SER A 461 17.92 -5.44 22.26
N SER A 462 17.00 -4.79 22.99
CA SER A 462 16.41 -3.50 22.60
C SER A 462 16.66 -2.42 23.64
N HIS A 463 16.90 -1.20 23.15
CA HIS A 463 16.98 0.00 23.96
C HIS A 463 15.84 0.94 23.55
N ILE A 464 14.88 1.16 24.44
CA ILE A 464 13.69 1.97 24.15
C ILE A 464 13.52 3.01 25.24
N GLY A 465 13.81 4.27 24.90
CA GLY A 465 13.59 5.41 25.80
C GLY A 465 12.10 5.65 26.07
N GLY A 466 11.80 6.41 27.12
CA GLY A 466 10.45 6.82 27.48
C GLY A 466 9.79 6.02 28.61
N LYS A 467 8.55 6.37 28.92
CA LYS A 467 7.75 5.78 29.99
C LYS A 467 6.74 4.76 29.40
N VAL A 468 6.33 3.79 30.24
CA VAL A 468 5.16 2.96 29.91
C VAL A 468 3.90 3.81 30.05
N GLY A 469 3.01 3.76 29.06
CA GLY A 469 1.79 4.56 29.07
C GLY A 469 0.70 4.00 28.16
N THR A 470 -0.48 4.59 28.23
CA THR A 470 -1.61 4.25 27.35
C THR A 470 -1.65 5.21 26.19
N PRO A 471 -1.72 4.73 24.92
CA PRO A 471 -1.82 5.59 23.77
C PRO A 471 -3.18 6.25 23.65
N THR A 472 -3.21 7.38 22.97
CA THR A 472 -4.47 8.01 22.54
C THR A 472 -5.09 7.23 21.38
N THR A 473 -6.41 7.11 21.35
CA THR A 473 -7.13 6.54 20.20
C THR A 473 -6.87 7.37 18.95
N VAL A 474 -6.51 6.71 17.85
CA VAL A 474 -6.28 7.38 16.56
C VAL A 474 -7.61 7.62 15.87
N THR A 475 -7.88 8.85 15.49
CA THR A 475 -9.06 9.24 14.71
C THR A 475 -8.65 9.67 13.30
N PRO A 476 -9.56 9.63 12.31
CA PRO A 476 -9.28 10.15 10.96
C PRO A 476 -8.91 11.63 10.92
N GLN A 477 -9.31 12.41 11.95
CA GLN A 477 -8.98 13.83 12.07
C GLN A 477 -7.54 14.09 12.53
N ASP A 478 -6.80 13.06 12.94
CA ASP A 478 -5.38 13.17 13.31
C ASP A 478 -4.44 13.37 12.10
N ASN A 479 -4.97 13.74 10.94
CA ASN A 479 -4.18 14.13 9.79
C ASN A 479 -3.49 15.47 10.04
N LEU A 480 -2.18 15.55 9.83
CA LEU A 480 -1.38 16.76 9.97
C LEU A 480 -1.87 17.92 9.08
N PHE A 481 -2.51 17.61 7.97
CA PHE A 481 -3.09 18.59 7.05
C PHE A 481 -4.54 18.98 7.36
N GLY A 482 -5.12 18.46 8.44
CA GLY A 482 -6.47 18.78 8.90
C GLY A 482 -6.60 20.03 9.75
N LYS A 483 -5.47 20.73 10.03
CA LYS A 483 -5.43 21.95 10.85
C LYS A 483 -4.81 23.13 10.09
N GLU A 484 -5.21 23.31 8.86
CA GLU A 484 -5.17 24.68 8.30
C GLU A 484 -6.50 25.33 8.63
N LYS A 485 -6.41 26.37 9.44
CA LYS A 485 -7.51 27.26 9.85
C LYS A 485 -8.09 28.03 8.67
#